data_529ccf24a1e7f442d8095774301b696c
#
_entry.id   529ccf24a1e7f442d8095774301b696c
#
_cell.length_a   1.000
_cell.length_b   1.000
_cell.length_c   1.000
_cell.angle_alpha   90.00
_cell.angle_beta   90.00
_cell.angle_gamma   90.00
#
_symmetry.space_group_name_H-M   'P 1'
#
loop_
_entity.id
_entity.type
_entity.pdbx_description
1 polymer ?
#
loop_
_entity_poly.entity_id
_entity_poly.type
_entity_poly.pdbx_seq_one_letter_code
_entity_poly.pdbx_strand_id
1 'polypeptide(L)'
;MISSVDHLIIAVNDLDQATNDYKKNFGISPCWKGRHNEFGTRNVLFNLENTYLELISPHEDGPGTDFIRPLIERKGDHLAGIALGTDNVELVKENLAKNIDGVEITPGQSIKEIEGKKRKWKTLFLPNIL
;
A
#
# COMPACT_ATOMS: atom_id res chain seq x y z
N MET A 1 0.71 16.15 -12.87
CA MET A 1 1.50 16.24 -11.62
C MET A 1 0.76 15.53 -10.49
N ILE A 2 1.23 15.66 -9.28
CA ILE A 2 0.53 15.12 -8.11
C ILE A 2 -0.77 15.91 -7.92
N SER A 3 -1.89 15.20 -7.80
CA SER A 3 -3.22 15.85 -7.78
C SER A 3 -4.09 15.42 -6.60
N SER A 4 -3.72 14.36 -5.89
CA SER A 4 -4.56 13.80 -4.82
C SER A 4 -3.75 12.98 -3.83
N VAL A 5 -4.36 12.72 -2.68
CA VAL A 5 -3.96 11.60 -1.83
C VAL A 5 -4.76 10.39 -2.31
N ASP A 6 -4.07 9.43 -2.90
CA ASP A 6 -4.73 8.23 -3.40
C ASP A 6 -5.20 7.34 -2.25
N HIS A 7 -4.30 7.02 -1.33
CA HIS A 7 -4.65 6.26 -0.14
C HIS A 7 -3.60 6.37 0.96
N LEU A 8 -4.00 5.90 2.15
CA LEU A 8 -3.13 5.76 3.31
C LEU A 8 -2.81 4.28 3.50
N ILE A 9 -1.56 3.97 3.82
CA ILE A 9 -1.07 2.60 3.99
C ILE A 9 -0.74 2.37 5.46
N ILE A 10 -1.41 1.40 6.06
CA ILE A 10 -1.23 1.04 7.46
C ILE A 10 -0.67 -0.38 7.51
N ALA A 11 0.54 -0.52 8.05
CA ALA A 11 1.17 -1.82 8.23
C ALA A 11 0.65 -2.45 9.52
N VAL A 12 0.16 -3.69 9.42
CA VAL A 12 -0.39 -4.43 10.54
C VAL A 12 0.22 -5.82 10.62
N ASN A 13 0.37 -6.32 11.84
CA ASN A 13 0.94 -7.65 12.06
C ASN A 13 -0.09 -8.76 11.73
N ASP A 14 -1.31 -8.59 12.18
CA ASP A 14 -2.41 -9.54 11.99
C ASP A 14 -3.52 -8.89 11.18
N LEU A 15 -3.57 -9.22 9.89
CA LEU A 15 -4.50 -8.58 8.95
C LEU A 15 -5.96 -8.88 9.31
N ASP A 16 -6.28 -10.10 9.70
CA ASP A 16 -7.65 -10.48 10.00
C ASP A 16 -8.15 -9.79 11.26
N GLN A 17 -7.32 -9.73 12.30
CA GLN A 17 -7.65 -9.01 13.52
C GLN A 17 -7.82 -7.52 13.28
N ALA A 18 -6.89 -6.90 12.56
CA ALA A 18 -6.98 -5.47 12.23
C ALA A 18 -8.22 -5.16 11.39
N THR A 19 -8.54 -6.01 10.42
CA THR A 19 -9.75 -5.86 9.62
C THR A 19 -11.00 -5.85 10.48
N ASN A 20 -11.10 -6.80 11.42
CA ASN A 20 -12.23 -6.87 12.35
C ASN A 20 -12.31 -5.64 13.25
N ASP A 21 -11.18 -5.17 13.75
CA ASP A 21 -11.12 -3.98 14.62
C ASP A 21 -11.59 -2.73 13.87
N TYR A 22 -11.17 -2.55 12.61
CA TYR A 22 -11.60 -1.42 11.79
C TYR A 22 -13.10 -1.48 11.47
N LYS A 23 -13.61 -2.65 11.13
CA LYS A 23 -15.06 -2.85 10.92
C LYS A 23 -15.86 -2.50 12.16
N LYS A 24 -15.44 -3.02 13.31
CA LYS A 24 -16.15 -2.85 14.56
C LYS A 24 -16.10 -1.41 15.06
N ASN A 25 -14.92 -0.79 15.04
CA ASN A 25 -14.72 0.53 15.63
C ASN A 25 -15.19 1.67 14.75
N PHE A 26 -15.11 1.53 13.44
CA PHE A 26 -15.45 2.60 12.51
C PHE A 26 -16.73 2.34 11.70
N GLY A 27 -17.33 1.17 11.85
CA GLY A 27 -18.56 0.84 11.11
C GLY A 27 -18.38 0.75 9.61
N ILE A 28 -17.16 0.46 9.14
CA ILE A 28 -16.84 0.35 7.71
C ILE A 28 -16.65 -1.12 7.32
N SER A 29 -16.91 -1.43 6.06
CA SER A 29 -16.71 -2.77 5.51
C SER A 29 -15.63 -2.74 4.42
N PRO A 30 -14.78 -3.77 4.34
CA PRO A 30 -13.77 -3.80 3.30
C PRO A 30 -14.39 -3.97 1.92
N CYS A 31 -13.82 -3.30 0.93
CA CYS A 31 -14.20 -3.44 -0.48
C CYS A 31 -13.25 -4.35 -1.27
N TRP A 32 -12.13 -4.70 -0.69
CA TRP A 32 -11.11 -5.54 -1.33
C TRP A 32 -10.33 -6.31 -0.26
N LYS A 33 -10.09 -7.59 -0.53
CA LYS A 33 -9.13 -8.41 0.20
C LYS A 33 -8.30 -9.16 -0.82
N GLY A 34 -7.00 -8.99 -0.78
CA GLY A 34 -6.14 -9.53 -1.80
C GLY A 34 -4.71 -9.78 -1.33
N ARG A 35 -3.88 -10.12 -2.29
CA ARG A 35 -2.47 -10.39 -2.06
C ARG A 35 -1.62 -9.80 -3.18
N HIS A 36 -0.40 -9.47 -2.80
CA HIS A 36 0.65 -9.00 -3.70
C HIS A 36 1.68 -10.13 -3.81
N ASN A 37 1.47 -11.05 -4.73
CA ASN A 37 2.32 -12.26 -4.83
C ASN A 37 3.80 -11.93 -5.01
N GLU A 38 4.11 -10.89 -5.77
CA GLU A 38 5.49 -10.47 -6.03
C GLU A 38 6.18 -9.88 -4.80
N PHE A 39 5.41 -9.29 -3.88
CA PHE A 39 5.94 -8.62 -2.69
C PHE A 39 5.83 -9.47 -1.42
N GLY A 40 5.06 -10.56 -1.46
CA GLY A 40 4.85 -11.44 -0.30
C GLY A 40 3.87 -10.90 0.73
N THR A 41 3.08 -9.90 0.39
CA THR A 41 2.15 -9.25 1.32
C THR A 41 0.69 -9.52 0.98
N ARG A 42 -0.17 -9.33 1.98
CA ARG A 42 -1.63 -9.35 1.82
C ARG A 42 -2.17 -7.98 2.19
N ASN A 43 -3.34 -7.65 1.66
CA ASN A 43 -3.97 -6.37 1.96
C ASN A 43 -5.49 -6.45 2.07
N VAL A 44 -6.04 -5.46 2.76
CA VAL A 44 -7.48 -5.17 2.83
C VAL A 44 -7.66 -3.68 2.56
N LEU A 45 -8.63 -3.34 1.74
CA LEU A 45 -8.95 -1.96 1.40
C LEU A 45 -10.32 -1.58 1.98
N PHE A 46 -10.39 -0.39 2.55
CA PHE A 46 -11.63 0.24 3.01
C PHE A 46 -11.82 1.55 2.25
N ASN A 47 -12.91 1.66 1.50
CA ASN A 47 -13.24 2.91 0.82
C ASN A 47 -13.76 3.93 1.83
N LEU A 48 -13.23 5.14 1.73
CA LEU A 48 -13.78 6.34 2.33
C LEU A 48 -14.34 7.21 1.20
N GLU A 49 -14.97 8.32 1.55
CA GLU A 49 -15.63 9.18 0.56
C GLU A 49 -14.65 9.79 -0.45
N ASN A 50 -13.48 10.19 0.01
CA ASN A 50 -12.48 10.92 -0.78
C ASN A 50 -11.13 10.22 -0.94
N THR A 51 -10.97 9.05 -0.34
CA THR A 51 -9.73 8.27 -0.41
C THR A 51 -10.03 6.83 0.03
N TYR A 52 -9.02 6.01 0.25
CA TYR A 52 -9.21 4.73 0.89
C TYR A 52 -8.05 4.40 1.85
N LEU A 53 -8.30 3.46 2.74
CA LEU A 53 -7.30 2.92 3.65
C LEU A 53 -6.85 1.56 3.13
N GLU A 54 -5.56 1.33 3.12
CA GLU A 54 -4.99 0.02 2.88
C GLU A 54 -4.36 -0.51 4.15
N LEU A 55 -4.86 -1.64 4.64
CA LEU A 55 -4.16 -2.43 5.66
C LEU A 55 -3.28 -3.42 4.90
N ILE A 56 -1.99 -3.43 5.22
CA ILE A 56 -1.02 -4.34 4.59
C ILE A 56 -0.29 -5.13 5.66
N SER A 57 -0.10 -6.43 5.41
CA SER A 57 0.63 -7.29 6.34
C SER A 57 1.59 -8.22 5.61
N PRO A 58 2.67 -8.65 6.29
CA PRO A 58 3.51 -9.75 5.81
C PRO A 58 2.67 -11.03 5.68
N HIS A 59 2.92 -11.81 4.65
CA HIS A 59 2.23 -13.09 4.43
C HIS A 59 3.21 -14.21 4.13
N GLU A 60 4.06 -14.00 3.15
CA GLU A 60 5.12 -14.94 2.77
C GLU A 60 6.39 -14.17 2.45
N ASP A 61 7.49 -14.88 2.16
CA ASP A 61 8.75 -14.22 1.84
C ASP A 61 8.61 -13.39 0.57
N GLY A 62 9.23 -12.23 0.59
CA GLY A 62 9.22 -11.29 -0.53
C GLY A 62 9.73 -9.91 -0.12
N PRO A 63 10.02 -9.06 -1.11
CA PRO A 63 10.61 -7.74 -0.82
C PRO A 63 9.69 -6.83 0.00
N GLY A 64 8.37 -6.93 -0.17
CA GLY A 64 7.43 -6.17 0.66
C GLY A 64 7.44 -6.61 2.10
N THR A 65 7.40 -7.92 2.33
CA THR A 65 7.53 -8.50 3.67
C THR A 65 8.86 -8.12 4.32
N ASP A 66 9.96 -8.20 3.57
CA ASP A 66 11.28 -7.85 4.08
C ASP A 66 11.36 -6.37 4.50
N PHE A 67 10.62 -5.51 3.83
CA PHE A 67 10.57 -4.09 4.16
C PHE A 67 9.70 -3.80 5.40
N ILE A 68 8.49 -4.38 5.50
CA ILE A 68 7.55 -3.99 6.54
C ILE A 68 7.69 -4.78 7.85
N ARG A 69 8.12 -6.04 7.80
CA ARG A 69 8.22 -6.87 9.01
C ARG A 69 9.13 -6.27 10.08
N PRO A 70 10.35 -5.82 9.76
CA PRO A 70 11.21 -5.18 10.77
C PRO A 70 10.60 -3.91 11.36
N LEU A 71 9.85 -3.15 10.57
CA LEU A 71 9.17 -1.95 11.03
C LEU A 71 8.05 -2.27 12.03
N ILE A 72 7.27 -3.31 11.74
CA ILE A 72 6.21 -3.79 12.64
C ILE A 72 6.81 -4.32 13.95
N GLU A 73 7.89 -5.08 13.87
CA GLU A 73 8.59 -5.59 15.06
C GLU A 73 9.06 -4.45 15.98
N ARG A 74 9.50 -3.35 15.40
CA ARG A 74 10.00 -2.17 16.13
C ARG A 74 8.89 -1.25 16.64
N LYS A 75 7.87 -1.01 15.83
CA LYS A 75 6.85 0.03 16.05
C LYS A 75 5.46 -0.52 16.38
N GLY A 76 5.23 -1.80 16.18
CA GLY A 76 3.87 -2.35 16.14
C GLY A 76 3.13 -1.94 14.87
N ASP A 77 1.82 -2.03 14.88
CA ASP A 77 0.99 -1.55 13.78
C ASP A 77 1.12 -0.02 13.66
N HIS A 78 1.28 0.48 12.44
CA HIS A 78 1.57 1.91 12.25
C HIS A 78 1.21 2.40 10.86
N LEU A 79 1.08 3.71 10.71
CA LEU A 79 0.95 4.36 9.42
C LEU A 79 2.29 4.24 8.68
N ALA A 80 2.34 3.39 7.66
CA ALA A 80 3.57 3.05 6.95
C ALA A 80 3.84 3.95 5.75
N GLY A 81 2.81 4.54 5.16
CA GLY A 81 3.01 5.38 3.99
C GLY A 81 1.75 6.11 3.55
N ILE A 82 1.99 7.05 2.65
CA ILE A 82 0.94 7.80 1.96
C ILE A 82 1.18 7.64 0.47
N ALA A 83 0.17 7.19 -0.25
CA ALA A 83 0.22 7.12 -1.70
C ALA A 83 -0.40 8.39 -2.28
N LEU A 84 0.40 9.10 -3.03
CA LEU A 84 -0.05 10.30 -3.75
C LEU A 84 -0.39 9.92 -5.18
N GLY A 85 -1.50 10.44 -5.67
CA GLY A 85 -2.02 10.13 -7.00
C GLY A 85 -1.52 11.06 -8.08
N THR A 86 -1.25 10.49 -9.25
CA THR A 86 -0.92 11.23 -10.47
C THR A 86 -1.51 10.50 -11.68
N ASP A 87 -1.85 11.27 -12.70
CA ASP A 87 -2.25 10.73 -14.00
C ASP A 87 -1.05 10.48 -14.94
N ASN A 88 0.14 10.92 -14.55
CA ASN A 88 1.35 10.76 -15.36
C ASN A 88 2.57 10.51 -14.47
N VAL A 89 2.80 9.26 -14.15
CA VAL A 89 3.92 8.84 -13.28
C VAL A 89 5.28 9.07 -13.96
N GLU A 90 5.34 8.98 -15.28
CA GLU A 90 6.56 9.21 -16.04
C GLU A 90 7.03 10.66 -15.93
N LEU A 91 6.09 11.61 -15.96
CA LEU A 91 6.40 13.03 -15.77
C LEU A 91 6.87 13.32 -14.34
N VAL A 92 6.25 12.69 -13.35
CA VAL A 92 6.68 12.79 -11.95
C VAL A 92 8.10 12.27 -11.81
N LYS A 93 8.41 11.12 -12.41
CA LYS A 93 9.77 10.56 -12.42
C LYS A 93 10.78 11.55 -13.00
N GLU A 94 10.49 12.14 -14.14
CA GLU A 94 11.38 13.11 -14.79
C GLU A 94 11.68 14.30 -13.87
N ASN A 95 10.65 14.82 -13.21
CA ASN A 95 10.82 15.94 -12.29
C ASN A 95 11.61 15.57 -11.03
N LEU A 96 11.36 14.39 -10.47
CA LEU A 96 12.10 13.92 -9.30
C LEU A 96 13.57 13.64 -9.63
N ALA A 97 13.86 13.12 -10.80
CA ALA A 97 15.21 12.80 -11.23
C ALA A 97 16.15 14.01 -11.30
N LYS A 98 15.61 15.23 -11.34
CA LYS A 98 16.40 16.45 -11.27
C LYS A 98 17.07 16.65 -9.92
N ASN A 99 16.52 16.09 -8.86
CA ASN A 99 16.97 16.30 -7.48
C ASN A 99 17.23 15.03 -6.70
N ILE A 100 16.71 13.89 -7.15
CA ILE A 100 16.76 12.61 -6.47
C ILE A 100 17.25 11.54 -7.45
N ASP A 101 18.34 10.86 -7.08
CA ASP A 101 18.89 9.77 -7.87
C ASP A 101 18.18 8.45 -7.57
N GLY A 102 18.19 7.53 -8.53
CA GLY A 102 17.73 6.16 -8.34
C GLY A 102 16.22 5.98 -8.26
N VAL A 103 15.45 6.97 -8.74
CA VAL A 103 13.98 6.86 -8.77
C VAL A 103 13.55 6.00 -9.95
N GLU A 104 12.89 4.88 -9.66
CA GLU A 104 12.44 3.93 -10.66
C GLU A 104 10.95 3.67 -10.57
N ILE A 105 10.30 3.49 -11.75
CA ILE A 105 8.90 3.09 -11.80
C ILE A 105 8.83 1.58 -11.59
N THR A 106 8.06 1.16 -10.59
CA THR A 106 7.84 -0.25 -10.27
C THR A 106 6.39 -0.60 -10.57
N PRO A 107 6.14 -1.64 -11.39
CA PRO A 107 4.77 -2.14 -11.55
C PRO A 107 4.31 -2.83 -10.28
N GLY A 108 3.03 -2.68 -9.95
CA GLY A 108 2.40 -3.36 -8.83
C GLY A 108 1.15 -4.11 -9.27
N GLN A 109 0.80 -5.14 -8.53
CA GLN A 109 -0.38 -5.96 -8.78
C GLN A 109 -0.92 -6.52 -7.49
N SER A 110 -2.25 -6.54 -7.36
CA SER A 110 -2.97 -7.25 -6.30
C SER A 110 -3.98 -8.20 -6.92
N ILE A 111 -4.12 -9.37 -6.31
CA ILE A 111 -5.09 -10.39 -6.72
C ILE A 111 -6.13 -10.51 -5.61
N LYS A 112 -7.40 -10.29 -5.94
CA LYS A 112 -8.51 -10.44 -5.02
C LYS A 112 -8.69 -11.92 -4.67
N GLU A 113 -8.67 -12.26 -3.38
CA GLU A 113 -8.63 -13.65 -2.91
C GLU A 113 -9.84 -14.48 -3.36
N ILE A 114 -11.05 -13.92 -3.32
CA ILE A 114 -12.27 -14.67 -3.61
C ILE A 114 -12.53 -14.79 -5.11
N GLU A 115 -12.40 -13.70 -5.86
CA GLU A 115 -12.82 -13.64 -7.26
C GLU A 115 -11.66 -13.80 -8.25
N GLY A 116 -10.42 -13.76 -7.77
CA GLY A 116 -9.24 -13.79 -8.61
C GLY A 116 -9.06 -12.56 -9.49
N LYS A 117 -9.83 -11.49 -9.27
CA LYS A 117 -9.66 -10.23 -10.00
C LYS A 117 -8.31 -9.63 -9.73
N LYS A 118 -7.74 -8.97 -10.76
CA LYS A 118 -6.43 -8.32 -10.66
C LYS A 118 -6.58 -6.81 -10.72
N ARG A 119 -5.78 -6.13 -9.90
CA ARG A 119 -5.54 -4.69 -9.99
C ARG A 119 -4.08 -4.48 -10.34
N LYS A 120 -3.82 -3.58 -11.28
CA LYS A 120 -2.46 -3.25 -11.72
C LYS A 120 -2.25 -1.75 -11.64
N TRP A 121 -1.03 -1.35 -11.30
CA TRP A 121 -0.65 0.06 -11.20
C TRP A 121 0.85 0.22 -11.41
N LYS A 122 1.29 1.47 -11.49
CA LYS A 122 2.70 1.84 -11.50
C LYS A 122 2.99 2.73 -10.29
N THR A 123 4.11 2.51 -9.63
CA THR A 123 4.48 3.22 -8.42
C THR A 123 5.91 3.74 -8.51
N LEU A 124 6.11 4.96 -8.01
CA LEU A 124 7.41 5.46 -7.60
C LEU A 124 7.49 5.34 -6.08
N PHE A 125 8.46 4.58 -5.61
CA PHE A 125 8.65 4.38 -4.17
C PHE A 125 9.74 5.33 -3.66
N LEU A 126 9.39 6.19 -2.70
CA LEU A 126 10.26 7.21 -2.15
C LEU A 126 10.42 7.00 -0.65
N PRO A 127 11.30 6.08 -0.22
CA PRO A 127 11.56 5.90 1.21
C PRO A 127 12.33 7.09 1.76
N ASN A 128 12.03 7.47 2.98
CA ASN A 128 12.78 8.50 3.72
C ASN A 128 12.81 9.88 3.06
N ILE A 129 11.79 10.23 2.29
CA ILE A 129 11.72 11.57 1.69
C ILE A 129 11.23 12.64 2.68
N LEU A 130 10.58 12.22 3.74
CA LEU A 130 10.05 13.10 4.79
C LEU A 130 10.85 12.99 6.07
#